data_db44ac3cd3fea5f8f2211bb7830bc14c
#
_entry.id   db44ac3cd3fea5f8f2211bb7830bc14c
#
_cell.length_a   1.000
_cell.length_b   1.000
_cell.length_c   1.000
_cell.angle_alpha   90.00
_cell.angle_beta   90.00
_cell.angle_gamma   90.00
#
_symmetry.space_group_name_H-M   'P 1'
#
loop_
_entity.id
_entity.type
_entity.pdbx_description
1 polymer ?
#
loop_
_entity_poly.entity_id
_entity_poly.type
_entity_poly.pdbx_seq_one_letter_code
_entity_poly.pdbx_strand_id
1 'polypeptide(L)'
;MSQIACENGLPASLLDAVVAQESGYKAWAISRAGAMGMMQVMPGTARHLELWNPWDALANMRAGARYLRQQLDRFERVDLALAAYNAGPERRSLTLGYIPAIPETRNYVRTITTNWLRLTQLNRPDSSSLARATAASTAVWASGYREVSLVTYDGTNSANPI
;
A
#
# COMPACT_ATOMS: atom_id res chain seq x y z
N MET A 1 10.07 1.01 9.54
CA MET A 1 9.38 0.95 8.23
C MET A 1 9.96 -0.16 7.35
N SER A 2 11.24 -0.10 6.93
CA SER A 2 11.85 -1.06 5.99
C SER A 2 11.78 -2.52 6.46
N GLN A 3 12.00 -2.80 7.75
CA GLN A 3 11.89 -4.15 8.28
C GLN A 3 10.46 -4.69 8.15
N ILE A 4 9.42 -3.92 8.54
CA ILE A 4 8.01 -4.33 8.44
C ILE A 4 7.60 -4.55 6.99
N ALA A 5 8.06 -3.70 6.08
CA ALA A 5 7.84 -3.87 4.66
C ALA A 5 8.43 -5.19 4.14
N CYS A 6 9.70 -5.47 4.51
CA CYS A 6 10.38 -6.71 4.14
C CYS A 6 9.67 -7.95 4.70
N GLU A 7 9.29 -7.94 5.99
CA GLU A 7 8.53 -9.03 6.65
C GLU A 7 7.22 -9.37 5.90
N ASN A 8 6.63 -8.40 5.20
CA ASN A 8 5.37 -8.56 4.47
C ASN A 8 5.53 -8.57 2.94
N GLY A 9 6.76 -8.63 2.41
CA GLY A 9 7.00 -8.61 0.97
C GLY A 9 6.46 -7.36 0.27
N LEU A 10 6.51 -6.20 0.94
CA LEU A 10 6.06 -4.91 0.42
C LEU A 10 7.26 -4.01 0.07
N PRO A 11 7.16 -3.20 -1.00
CA PRO A 11 8.09 -2.09 -1.18
C PRO A 11 8.02 -1.12 0.01
N ALA A 12 9.16 -0.79 0.63
CA ALA A 12 9.20 0.13 1.77
C ALA A 12 8.59 1.50 1.43
N SER A 13 8.82 1.99 0.20
CA SER A 13 8.25 3.24 -0.31
C SER A 13 6.73 3.18 -0.50
N LEU A 14 6.15 2.00 -0.81
CA LEU A 14 4.70 1.83 -0.87
C LEU A 14 4.10 1.88 0.54
N LEU A 15 4.68 1.13 1.48
CA LEU A 15 4.21 1.15 2.87
C LEU A 15 4.30 2.55 3.47
N ASP A 16 5.39 3.27 3.19
CA ASP A 16 5.60 4.66 3.61
C ASP A 16 4.51 5.60 3.06
N ALA A 17 4.21 5.52 1.77
CA ALA A 17 3.14 6.30 1.14
C ALA A 17 1.75 6.00 1.74
N VAL A 18 1.47 4.75 2.11
CA VAL A 18 0.22 4.36 2.77
C VAL A 18 0.15 4.95 4.18
N VAL A 19 1.19 4.80 5.01
CA VAL A 19 1.22 5.36 6.38
C VAL A 19 1.06 6.88 6.37
N ALA A 20 1.74 7.55 5.43
CA ALA A 20 1.60 9.00 5.25
C ALA A 20 0.15 9.41 4.93
N GLN A 21 -0.54 8.66 4.08
CA GLN A 21 -1.92 8.93 3.69
C GLN A 21 -2.92 8.60 4.82
N GLU A 22 -2.69 7.52 5.58
CA GLU A 22 -3.62 7.06 6.61
C GLU A 22 -3.63 7.96 7.84
N SER A 23 -2.48 8.30 8.36
CA SER A 23 -2.39 9.03 9.63
C SER A 23 -1.42 10.22 9.63
N GLY A 24 -0.60 10.38 8.59
CA GLY A 24 0.55 11.27 8.65
C GLY A 24 1.49 10.89 9.79
N TYR A 25 1.70 9.59 10.02
CA TYR A 25 2.56 9.00 11.06
C TYR A 25 2.08 9.22 12.51
N LYS A 26 0.79 9.45 12.73
CA LYS A 26 0.22 9.65 14.06
C LYS A 26 -0.28 8.31 14.63
N ALA A 27 0.43 7.78 15.63
CA ALA A 27 0.09 6.51 16.25
C ALA A 27 -1.29 6.53 16.95
N TRP A 28 -1.75 7.70 17.36
CA TRP A 28 -3.03 7.92 18.07
C TRP A 28 -4.15 8.45 17.16
N ALA A 29 -3.97 8.39 15.83
CA ALA A 29 -4.98 8.86 14.92
C ALA A 29 -6.24 7.99 15.01
N ILE A 30 -7.40 8.64 15.05
CA ILE A 30 -8.72 7.99 14.96
C ILE A 30 -9.56 8.69 13.91
N SER A 31 -10.15 7.95 13.01
CA SER A 31 -11.08 8.50 12.00
C SER A 31 -12.50 8.60 12.55
N ARG A 32 -13.36 9.36 11.86
CA ARG A 32 -14.79 9.41 12.19
C ARG A 32 -15.48 8.05 12.09
N ALA A 33 -14.98 7.16 11.25
CA ALA A 33 -15.47 5.79 11.08
C ALA A 33 -14.91 4.81 12.12
N GLY A 34 -14.01 5.27 13.02
CA GLY A 34 -13.41 4.44 14.06
C GLY A 34 -12.16 3.67 13.61
N ALA A 35 -11.55 4.02 12.48
CA ALA A 35 -10.24 3.48 12.09
C ALA A 35 -9.15 4.02 13.03
N MET A 36 -8.17 3.19 13.40
CA MET A 36 -7.25 3.46 14.51
C MET A 36 -5.78 3.33 14.11
N GLY A 37 -4.96 4.24 14.63
CA GLY A 37 -3.50 4.16 14.64
C GLY A 37 -2.83 4.54 13.33
N MET A 38 -1.57 4.16 13.19
CA MET A 38 -0.65 4.54 12.11
C MET A 38 -1.19 4.19 10.72
N MET A 39 -1.81 3.03 10.56
CA MET A 39 -2.35 2.54 9.29
C MET A 39 -3.88 2.48 9.27
N GLN A 40 -4.55 3.20 10.19
CA GLN A 40 -6.00 3.33 10.25
C GLN A 40 -6.73 2.00 10.14
N VAL A 41 -6.35 1.05 10.99
CA VAL A 41 -6.96 -0.29 11.01
C VAL A 41 -8.35 -0.21 11.63
N MET A 42 -9.37 -0.68 10.90
CA MET A 42 -10.74 -0.75 11.40
C MET A 42 -10.89 -1.79 12.52
N PRO A 43 -11.79 -1.59 13.50
CA PRO A 43 -11.97 -2.51 14.62
C PRO A 43 -12.23 -3.96 14.23
N GLY A 44 -12.99 -4.19 13.15
CA GLY A 44 -13.23 -5.53 12.61
C GLY A 44 -11.96 -6.18 12.08
N THR A 45 -11.17 -5.42 11.32
CA THR A 45 -9.88 -5.86 10.80
C THR A 45 -8.86 -6.07 11.92
N ALA A 46 -8.84 -5.20 12.95
CA ALA A 46 -7.98 -5.34 14.12
C ALA A 46 -8.21 -6.68 14.83
N ARG A 47 -9.49 -7.05 15.07
CA ARG A 47 -9.84 -8.34 15.66
C ARG A 47 -9.37 -9.53 14.81
N HIS A 48 -9.60 -9.47 13.49
CA HIS A 48 -9.19 -10.51 12.55
C HIS A 48 -7.67 -10.69 12.50
N LEU A 49 -6.91 -9.61 12.67
CA LEU A 49 -5.45 -9.60 12.63
C LEU A 49 -4.81 -9.73 14.02
N GLU A 50 -5.61 -9.95 15.07
CA GLU A 50 -5.15 -10.07 16.47
C GLU A 50 -4.38 -8.83 16.93
N LEU A 51 -4.78 -7.63 16.48
CA LEU A 51 -4.24 -6.36 16.91
C LEU A 51 -4.92 -5.91 18.22
N TRP A 52 -4.35 -6.31 19.35
CA TRP A 52 -4.91 -6.03 20.69
C TRP A 52 -4.73 -4.59 21.13
N ASN A 53 -3.60 -3.97 20.77
CA ASN A 53 -3.35 -2.55 21.06
C ASN A 53 -3.15 -1.77 19.75
N PRO A 54 -4.20 -1.15 19.20
CA PRO A 54 -4.09 -0.40 17.95
C PRO A 54 -3.29 0.91 18.07
N TRP A 55 -2.96 1.33 19.29
CA TRP A 55 -2.15 2.53 19.58
C TRP A 55 -0.65 2.22 19.65
N ASP A 56 -0.27 0.96 19.71
CA ASP A 56 1.13 0.56 19.50
C ASP A 56 1.47 0.75 18.04
N ALA A 57 2.38 1.70 17.76
CA ALA A 57 2.74 2.09 16.40
C ALA A 57 3.29 0.92 15.57
N LEU A 58 4.14 0.06 16.18
CA LEU A 58 4.75 -1.07 15.48
C LEU A 58 3.74 -2.19 15.26
N ALA A 59 2.93 -2.51 16.26
CA ALA A 59 1.89 -3.52 16.14
C ALA A 59 0.85 -3.12 15.10
N ASN A 60 0.44 -1.86 15.08
CA ASN A 60 -0.51 -1.31 14.12
C ASN A 60 0.06 -1.34 12.69
N MET A 61 1.32 -0.90 12.50
CA MET A 61 1.99 -0.98 11.19
C MET A 61 2.14 -2.42 10.70
N ARG A 62 2.49 -3.38 11.56
CA ARG A 62 2.57 -4.79 11.17
C ARG A 62 1.21 -5.34 10.75
N ALA A 63 0.15 -5.03 11.51
CA ALA A 63 -1.20 -5.46 11.19
C ALA A 63 -1.68 -4.84 9.86
N GLY A 64 -1.52 -3.52 9.67
CA GLY A 64 -1.88 -2.85 8.43
C GLY A 64 -1.08 -3.33 7.23
N ALA A 65 0.23 -3.58 7.39
CA ALA A 65 1.08 -4.13 6.34
C ALA A 65 0.64 -5.55 5.92
N ARG A 66 0.31 -6.42 6.89
CA ARG A 66 -0.27 -7.74 6.62
C ARG A 66 -1.59 -7.64 5.86
N TYR A 67 -2.46 -6.72 6.27
CA TYR A 67 -3.74 -6.51 5.59
C TYR A 67 -3.55 -6.01 4.16
N LEU A 68 -2.63 -5.07 3.94
CA LEU A 68 -2.28 -4.60 2.60
C LEU A 68 -1.72 -5.73 1.74
N ARG A 69 -0.85 -6.60 2.30
CA ARG A 69 -0.32 -7.78 1.61
C ARG A 69 -1.44 -8.72 1.19
N GLN A 70 -2.39 -9.01 2.06
CA GLN A 70 -3.56 -9.84 1.74
C GLN A 70 -4.37 -9.26 0.55
N GLN A 71 -4.53 -7.92 0.49
CA GLN A 71 -5.22 -7.31 -0.63
C GLN A 71 -4.40 -7.40 -1.93
N LEU A 72 -3.08 -7.25 -1.85
CA LEU A 72 -2.20 -7.43 -3.01
C LEU A 72 -2.22 -8.87 -3.53
N ASP A 73 -2.25 -9.86 -2.64
CA ASP A 73 -2.35 -11.28 -3.02
C ASP A 73 -3.70 -11.60 -3.67
N ARG A 74 -4.77 -10.97 -3.16
CA ARG A 74 -6.13 -11.19 -3.67
C ARG A 74 -6.38 -10.56 -5.05
N PHE A 75 -5.89 -9.35 -5.25
CA PHE A 75 -6.22 -8.57 -6.45
C PHE A 75 -5.08 -8.49 -7.47
N GLU A 76 -3.86 -8.89 -7.10
CA GLU A 76 -2.64 -8.92 -7.94
C GLU A 76 -2.30 -7.57 -8.63
N ARG A 77 -2.99 -6.48 -8.22
CA ARG A 77 -2.81 -5.11 -8.73
C ARG A 77 -2.78 -4.13 -7.56
N VAL A 78 -1.80 -3.23 -7.56
CA VAL A 78 -1.61 -2.25 -6.48
C VAL A 78 -2.79 -1.31 -6.35
N ASP A 79 -3.31 -0.80 -7.46
CA ASP A 79 -4.45 0.14 -7.45
C ASP A 79 -5.73 -0.50 -6.88
N LEU A 80 -6.00 -1.77 -7.22
CA LEU A 80 -7.14 -2.51 -6.68
C LEU A 80 -6.92 -2.89 -5.21
N ALA A 81 -5.71 -3.26 -4.82
CA ALA A 81 -5.37 -3.57 -3.44
C ALA A 81 -5.52 -2.34 -2.53
N LEU A 82 -5.07 -1.17 -2.98
CA LEU A 82 -5.25 0.10 -2.27
C LEU A 82 -6.73 0.48 -2.18
N ALA A 83 -7.49 0.29 -3.25
CA ALA A 83 -8.93 0.53 -3.25
C ALA A 83 -9.66 -0.44 -2.30
N ALA A 84 -9.25 -1.71 -2.25
CA ALA A 84 -9.77 -2.71 -1.32
C ALA A 84 -9.43 -2.38 0.14
N TYR A 85 -8.21 -1.91 0.38
CA TYR A 85 -7.78 -1.46 1.71
C TYR A 85 -8.68 -0.35 2.26
N ASN A 86 -8.96 0.67 1.44
CA ASN A 86 -9.77 1.84 1.82
C ASN A 86 -11.28 1.55 1.84
N ALA A 87 -11.82 0.93 0.78
CA ALA A 87 -13.27 0.79 0.60
C ALA A 87 -13.84 -0.56 1.08
N GLY A 88 -12.98 -1.48 1.49
CA GLY A 88 -13.31 -2.87 1.80
C GLY A 88 -13.25 -3.78 0.56
N PRO A 89 -12.74 -5.02 0.73
CA PRO A 89 -12.43 -5.93 -0.38
C PRO A 89 -13.65 -6.58 -1.04
N GLU A 90 -14.83 -6.51 -0.41
CA GLU A 90 -16.05 -7.19 -0.89
C GLU A 90 -16.85 -6.37 -1.92
N ARG A 91 -16.25 -5.29 -2.44
CA ARG A 91 -16.89 -4.47 -3.47
C ARG A 91 -16.90 -5.20 -4.80
N ARG A 92 -18.09 -5.38 -5.39
CA ARG A 92 -18.26 -6.05 -6.70
C ARG A 92 -17.39 -5.45 -7.81
N SER A 93 -17.20 -4.12 -7.79
CA SER A 93 -16.31 -3.45 -8.76
C SER A 93 -14.88 -3.97 -8.73
N LEU A 94 -14.34 -4.29 -7.53
CA LEU A 94 -12.99 -4.82 -7.38
C LEU A 94 -12.84 -6.23 -8.00
N THR A 95 -13.86 -7.10 -7.83
CA THR A 95 -13.86 -8.43 -8.46
C THR A 95 -13.97 -8.36 -9.98
N LEU A 96 -14.51 -7.26 -10.51
CA LEU A 96 -14.57 -6.97 -11.93
C LEU A 96 -13.31 -6.23 -12.45
N GLY A 97 -12.32 -5.97 -11.59
CA GLY A 97 -11.08 -5.31 -11.95
C GLY A 97 -11.15 -3.77 -12.02
N TYR A 98 -12.16 -3.14 -11.40
CA TYR A 98 -12.36 -1.69 -11.41
C TYR A 98 -12.30 -1.09 -10.01
N ILE A 99 -11.68 0.08 -9.89
CA ILE A 99 -11.72 0.89 -8.67
C ILE A 99 -13.17 1.38 -8.45
N PRO A 100 -13.73 1.23 -7.22
CA PRO A 100 -15.08 1.70 -6.91
C PRO A 100 -15.30 3.17 -7.29
N ALA A 101 -16.49 3.50 -7.77
CA ALA A 101 -16.87 4.88 -8.11
C ALA A 101 -17.14 5.73 -6.84
N ILE A 102 -16.25 5.62 -5.85
CA ILE A 102 -16.25 6.35 -4.59
C ILE A 102 -15.17 7.42 -4.69
N PRO A 103 -15.53 8.73 -4.67
CA PRO A 103 -14.56 9.82 -4.85
C PRO A 103 -13.40 9.76 -3.84
N GLU A 104 -13.68 9.43 -2.58
CA GLU A 104 -12.66 9.25 -1.54
C GLU A 104 -11.67 8.14 -1.90
N THR A 105 -12.15 6.95 -2.29
CA THR A 105 -11.31 5.81 -2.65
C THR A 105 -10.46 6.10 -3.89
N ARG A 106 -11.03 6.75 -4.90
CA ARG A 106 -10.29 7.15 -6.10
C ARG A 106 -9.17 8.15 -5.78
N ASN A 107 -9.48 9.12 -4.91
CA ASN A 107 -8.48 10.08 -4.46
C ASN A 107 -7.40 9.41 -3.62
N TYR A 108 -7.77 8.49 -2.73
CA TYR A 108 -6.86 7.70 -1.92
C TYR A 108 -5.84 6.94 -2.79
N VAL A 109 -6.33 6.16 -3.76
CA VAL A 109 -5.47 5.41 -4.69
C VAL A 109 -4.55 6.36 -5.46
N ARG A 110 -5.07 7.44 -6.03
CA ARG A 110 -4.27 8.42 -6.79
C ARG A 110 -3.18 9.04 -5.94
N THR A 111 -3.49 9.46 -4.72
CA THR A 111 -2.52 10.12 -3.83
C THR A 111 -1.39 9.17 -3.46
N ILE A 112 -1.72 7.94 -3.07
CA ILE A 112 -0.71 6.95 -2.68
C ILE A 112 0.18 6.57 -3.87
N THR A 113 -0.40 6.27 -5.02
CA THR A 113 0.38 5.89 -6.21
C THR A 113 1.31 7.01 -6.66
N THR A 114 0.85 8.27 -6.64
CA THR A 114 1.69 9.44 -6.96
C THR A 114 2.84 9.59 -5.96
N ASN A 115 2.57 9.50 -4.66
CA ASN A 115 3.59 9.60 -3.63
C ASN A 115 4.59 8.44 -3.70
N TRP A 116 4.10 7.23 -3.91
CA TRP A 116 4.95 6.05 -4.06
C TRP A 116 5.90 6.17 -5.25
N LEU A 117 5.41 6.59 -6.41
CA LEU A 117 6.25 6.84 -7.59
C LEU A 117 7.33 7.88 -7.30
N ARG A 118 6.98 9.00 -6.65
CA ARG A 118 7.94 10.02 -6.24
C ARG A 118 9.02 9.47 -5.31
N LEU A 119 8.63 8.72 -4.27
CA LEU A 119 9.56 8.11 -3.32
C LEU A 119 10.47 7.09 -4.00
N THR A 120 9.96 6.33 -4.96
CA THR A 120 10.76 5.37 -5.72
C THR A 120 11.81 6.06 -6.61
N GLN A 121 11.46 7.21 -7.19
CA GLN A 121 12.40 8.00 -8.00
C GLN A 121 13.51 8.62 -7.14
N LEU A 122 13.18 9.14 -5.96
CA LEU A 122 14.13 9.71 -5.02
C LEU A 122 15.12 8.66 -4.46
N ASN A 123 14.66 7.41 -4.32
CA ASN A 123 15.48 6.30 -3.82
C ASN A 123 16.23 5.53 -4.94
N ARG A 124 16.14 5.97 -6.20
CA ARG A 124 16.98 5.41 -7.25
C ARG A 124 18.45 5.80 -6.98
N PRO A 125 19.35 4.84 -6.79
CA PRO A 125 20.76 5.15 -6.70
C PRO A 125 21.20 5.81 -8.01
N ASP A 126 21.94 6.89 -7.91
CA ASP A 126 22.56 7.56 -9.06
C ASP A 126 23.29 6.53 -9.91
N SER A 127 23.15 6.62 -11.23
CA SER A 127 23.81 5.72 -12.19
C SER A 127 25.35 5.65 -12.00
N SER A 128 25.94 6.67 -11.36
CA SER A 128 27.35 6.69 -10.96
C SER A 128 27.66 5.83 -9.72
N SER A 129 26.66 5.55 -8.85
CA SER A 129 26.83 4.68 -7.67
C SER A 129 26.61 3.21 -8.00
N LEU A 130 25.80 2.91 -9.03
CA LEU A 130 25.56 1.54 -9.53
C LEU A 130 26.86 0.92 -10.10
N ALA A 131 27.72 1.68 -10.76
CA ALA A 131 28.99 1.19 -11.28
C ALA A 131 29.98 0.73 -10.18
N ARG A 132 29.81 1.20 -8.94
CA ARG A 132 30.63 0.77 -7.78
C ARG A 132 29.99 -0.38 -6.98
N ALA A 133 28.65 -0.56 -7.04
CA ALA A 133 27.93 -1.59 -6.28
C ALA A 133 27.81 -2.93 -7.02
N THR A 134 28.01 -2.97 -8.34
CA THR A 134 27.88 -4.17 -9.17
C THR A 134 28.97 -5.23 -8.93
N ALA A 135 30.01 -4.92 -8.14
CA ALA A 135 31.03 -5.90 -7.76
C ALA A 135 30.71 -6.70 -6.49
N ALA A 136 29.68 -6.34 -5.71
CA ALA A 136 29.48 -6.93 -4.37
C ALA A 136 28.08 -7.49 -4.06
N SER A 137 27.04 -7.35 -4.88
CA SER A 137 25.69 -7.76 -4.46
C SER A 137 24.74 -8.13 -5.58
N THR A 138 25.09 -9.08 -6.45
CA THR A 138 24.16 -9.66 -7.45
C THR A 138 23.37 -10.87 -6.95
N ALA A 139 23.42 -11.23 -5.66
CA ALA A 139 22.94 -12.54 -5.22
C ALA A 139 21.70 -12.55 -4.30
N VAL A 140 21.16 -11.44 -3.82
CA VAL A 140 20.15 -11.48 -2.73
C VAL A 140 18.74 -11.01 -3.12
N TRP A 141 18.55 -10.34 -4.26
CA TRP A 141 17.25 -9.72 -4.58
C TRP A 141 16.37 -10.46 -5.59
N ALA A 142 16.85 -11.57 -6.16
CA ALA A 142 16.17 -12.25 -7.27
C ALA A 142 15.11 -13.29 -6.89
N SER A 143 14.88 -13.61 -5.61
CA SER A 143 14.05 -14.78 -5.25
C SER A 143 12.73 -14.49 -4.53
N GLY A 144 12.18 -13.29 -4.58
CA GLY A 144 10.96 -12.99 -3.80
C GLY A 144 10.03 -11.92 -4.35
N TYR A 145 10.41 -11.19 -5.36
CA TYR A 145 9.52 -10.17 -5.95
C TYR A 145 8.77 -10.73 -7.15
N ARG A 146 7.47 -11.02 -7.01
CA ARG A 146 6.58 -11.01 -8.15
C ARG A 146 6.51 -9.59 -8.67
N GLU A 147 6.83 -9.41 -9.95
CA GLU A 147 6.74 -8.14 -10.64
C GLU A 147 5.28 -7.65 -10.59
N VAL A 148 5.03 -6.59 -9.81
CA VAL A 148 3.70 -5.99 -9.71
C VAL A 148 3.63 -4.94 -10.81
N SER A 149 2.84 -5.21 -11.84
CA SER A 149 2.65 -4.29 -12.96
C SER A 149 2.08 -2.96 -12.48
N LEU A 150 2.83 -1.89 -12.71
CA LEU A 150 2.37 -0.51 -12.52
C LEU A 150 1.44 -0.16 -13.67
N VAL A 151 0.14 -0.15 -13.42
CA VAL A 151 -0.80 0.48 -14.34
C VAL A 151 -0.78 1.98 -14.09
N THR A 152 -0.20 2.73 -15.00
CA THR A 152 -0.30 4.18 -15.03
C THR A 152 -1.76 4.57 -15.27
N TYR A 153 -2.40 5.14 -14.26
CA TYR A 153 -3.75 5.68 -14.38
C TYR A 153 -3.68 7.05 -15.06
N ASP A 154 -3.88 7.08 -16.38
CA ASP A 154 -4.22 8.30 -17.07
C ASP A 154 -5.72 8.57 -16.86
N GLY A 155 -6.05 9.75 -16.38
CA GLY A 155 -7.42 10.13 -16.00
C GLY A 155 -8.42 10.26 -17.16
N THR A 156 -8.19 9.61 -18.30
CA THR A 156 -8.94 9.82 -19.56
C THR A 156 -9.89 8.70 -19.95
N ASN A 157 -10.24 7.78 -19.05
CA ASN A 157 -11.24 6.78 -19.41
C ASN A 157 -12.67 7.26 -19.10
N SER A 158 -13.16 8.17 -19.96
CA SER A 158 -14.57 8.43 -20.18
C SER A 158 -15.13 7.43 -21.18
N ALA A 159 -15.36 6.19 -20.77
CA ALA A 159 -16.17 5.27 -21.54
C ALA A 159 -17.22 4.68 -20.61
N ASN A 160 -18.38 5.29 -20.64
CA ASN A 160 -19.62 4.73 -20.17
C ASN A 160 -20.21 3.90 -21.32
N PRO A 161 -20.41 2.60 -21.21
CA PRO A 161 -21.41 1.91 -22.02
C PRO A 161 -22.63 1.61 -21.17
N ILE A 162 -23.73 1.97 -21.70
CA ILE A 162 -25.14 1.75 -21.49
C ILE A 162 -25.49 0.55 -20.60
#